data_96afe3af15acac25cf1549941330a7e8
#
_entry.id   96afe3af15acac25cf1549941330a7e8
#
_cell.length_a   1.000
_cell.length_b   1.000
_cell.length_c   1.000
_cell.angle_alpha   90.00
_cell.angle_beta   90.00
_cell.angle_gamma   90.00
#
_symmetry.space_group_name_H-M   'P 1'
#
loop_
_entity.id
_entity.type
_entity.pdbx_description
1 polymer ?
#
loop_
_entity_poly.entity_id
_entity_poly.type
_entity_poly.pdbx_seq_one_letter_code
_entity_poly.pdbx_strand_id
1 'polypeptide(L)'
;MNTCATLASSSPARHARGPAHRWRVLAAGVAANMSFSAAAAGIPTTAVWMRADYRLDNGALGVVLGALGLGVALSELPWGIAADRFGDRRTLLSGLVATAAMLALMAFAIAPSAQAVPPLMRVAAALFVVGLLGGSVNGSSGRAVMRWFGERERGLAMSIRQTAVPLGGGVGAALLPSLASHVGFAAVYGALALLCAVSAVLTWRWLHEPPERDAPVAAHAGRQPAPHARSPLASGPVWRIVLGIGLLCAPQFAVLTFATVFLHDVIRLGLAGISAAMVTLQAGAMAMRVWSGRHTDRRGNRRAYLRGSVLVAVASFALLAAVTSAFPHVPPAAIVVLLVFAGVCVSAWHGVAYTELATLAGANQAGTALGMANTCVYLGLFAAPLAIPPLLAHASWSVVWLATAACALATWPLFPRPAAQVRSR
;
A
#
# COMPACT_ATOMS: atom_id res chain seq x y z
N MET A 1 41.84 -43.05 -38.62
CA MET A 1 40.93 -43.43 -37.50
C MET A 1 41.33 -42.65 -36.28
N ASN A 2 40.70 -41.51 -36.04
CA ASN A 2 40.89 -40.72 -34.80
C ASN A 2 39.49 -40.38 -34.29
N THR A 3 39.07 -41.16 -33.31
CA THR A 3 37.83 -40.93 -32.52
C THR A 3 38.08 -39.85 -31.53
N CYS A 4 37.58 -38.63 -31.76
CA CYS A 4 37.55 -37.56 -30.83
C CYS A 4 36.35 -37.75 -29.87
N ALA A 5 36.59 -38.24 -28.65
CA ALA A 5 35.61 -38.36 -27.61
C ALA A 5 35.30 -36.98 -27.04
N THR A 6 34.14 -36.44 -27.37
CA THR A 6 33.60 -35.21 -26.79
C THR A 6 33.17 -35.52 -25.35
N LEU A 7 33.99 -35.07 -24.39
CA LEU A 7 33.61 -35.02 -22.97
C LEU A 7 32.48 -33.97 -22.80
N ALA A 8 31.26 -34.43 -22.76
CA ALA A 8 30.11 -33.63 -22.33
C ALA A 8 30.30 -33.31 -20.83
N SER A 9 30.73 -32.10 -20.52
CA SER A 9 30.74 -31.57 -19.17
C SER A 9 29.27 -31.48 -18.68
N SER A 10 28.85 -32.44 -17.88
CA SER A 10 27.59 -32.38 -17.14
C SER A 10 27.65 -31.27 -16.13
N SER A 11 27.18 -30.07 -16.48
CA SER A 11 26.84 -29.04 -15.49
C SER A 11 25.88 -29.65 -14.46
N PRO A 12 26.14 -29.49 -13.14
CA PRO A 12 25.26 -30.04 -12.12
C PRO A 12 23.88 -29.47 -12.30
N ALA A 13 22.90 -30.33 -12.57
CA ALA A 13 21.49 -29.98 -12.71
C ALA A 13 21.07 -29.19 -11.48
N ARG A 14 20.90 -27.88 -11.63
CA ARG A 14 20.24 -27.04 -10.61
C ARG A 14 18.89 -27.68 -10.35
N HIS A 15 18.68 -28.20 -9.16
CA HIS A 15 17.46 -28.89 -8.75
C HIS A 15 16.27 -28.01 -9.11
N ALA A 16 15.52 -28.38 -10.13
CA ALA A 16 14.31 -27.69 -10.54
C ALA A 16 13.33 -27.74 -9.38
N ARG A 17 13.05 -26.60 -8.78
CA ARG A 17 12.12 -26.53 -7.65
C ARG A 17 10.73 -26.85 -8.15
N GLY A 18 10.05 -27.78 -7.45
CA GLY A 18 8.73 -28.25 -7.84
C GLY A 18 7.68 -27.13 -7.94
N PRO A 19 6.57 -27.35 -8.63
CA PRO A 19 5.52 -26.35 -8.89
C PRO A 19 4.93 -25.73 -7.60
N ALA A 20 4.99 -26.42 -6.47
CA ALA A 20 4.54 -25.89 -5.18
C ALA A 20 5.42 -24.75 -4.65
N HIS A 21 6.67 -24.57 -5.15
CA HIS A 21 7.58 -23.53 -4.68
C HIS A 21 7.05 -22.11 -4.97
N ARG A 22 6.28 -21.90 -6.04
CA ARG A 22 5.63 -20.62 -6.37
C ARG A 22 4.77 -20.05 -5.22
N TRP A 23 4.12 -20.92 -4.44
CA TRP A 23 3.33 -20.49 -3.29
C TRP A 23 4.20 -19.99 -2.13
N ARG A 24 5.42 -20.54 -1.97
CA ARG A 24 6.41 -20.02 -1.02
C ARG A 24 6.92 -18.64 -1.44
N VAL A 25 7.12 -18.43 -2.74
CA VAL A 25 7.48 -17.10 -3.29
C VAL A 25 6.36 -16.10 -3.04
N LEU A 26 5.10 -16.49 -3.28
CA LEU A 26 3.94 -15.66 -2.97
C LEU A 26 3.88 -15.34 -1.46
N ALA A 27 4.07 -16.32 -0.60
CA ALA A 27 4.07 -16.12 0.86
C ALA A 27 5.19 -15.16 1.30
N ALA A 28 6.39 -15.25 0.74
CA ALA A 28 7.47 -14.30 0.98
C ALA A 28 7.10 -12.88 0.53
N GLY A 29 6.48 -12.73 -0.65
CA GLY A 29 5.98 -11.44 -1.14
C GLY A 29 4.87 -10.85 -0.27
N VAL A 30 3.96 -11.69 0.23
CA VAL A 30 2.92 -11.29 1.18
C VAL A 30 3.54 -10.86 2.51
N ALA A 31 4.47 -11.63 3.08
CA ALA A 31 5.15 -11.30 4.32
C ALA A 31 5.91 -9.97 4.22
N ALA A 32 6.66 -9.76 3.14
CA ALA A 32 7.38 -8.52 2.89
C ALA A 32 6.44 -7.31 2.83
N ASN A 33 5.33 -7.44 2.10
CA ASN A 33 4.36 -6.35 1.97
C ASN A 33 3.61 -6.10 3.28
N MET A 34 3.25 -7.15 4.01
CA MET A 34 2.60 -7.07 5.31
C MET A 34 3.50 -6.36 6.33
N SER A 35 4.79 -6.73 6.41
CA SER A 35 5.71 -6.13 7.39
C SER A 35 5.95 -4.65 7.14
N PHE A 36 6.13 -4.23 5.89
CA PHE A 36 6.26 -2.81 5.55
C PHE A 36 4.94 -2.05 5.74
N SER A 37 3.79 -2.65 5.38
CA SER A 37 2.48 -2.03 5.60
C SER A 37 2.12 -1.92 7.08
N ALA A 38 2.63 -2.81 7.94
CA ALA A 38 2.52 -2.68 9.38
C ALA A 38 3.25 -1.42 9.90
N ALA A 39 4.35 -1.01 9.26
CA ALA A 39 4.99 0.27 9.55
C ALA A 39 4.19 1.44 8.94
N ALA A 40 3.91 1.40 7.63
CA ALA A 40 3.31 2.53 6.91
C ALA A 40 1.88 2.87 7.35
N ALA A 41 1.05 1.87 7.65
CA ALA A 41 -0.34 2.05 8.10
C ALA A 41 -0.52 1.82 9.60
N GLY A 42 0.43 1.13 10.26
CA GLY A 42 0.36 0.87 11.69
C GLY A 42 0.91 1.99 12.54
N ILE A 43 2.04 2.63 12.17
CA ILE A 43 2.57 3.78 12.93
C ILE A 43 1.51 4.89 13.10
N PRO A 44 0.73 5.28 12.10
CA PRO A 44 -0.35 6.25 12.27
C PRO A 44 -1.40 5.85 13.33
N THR A 45 -1.60 4.56 13.60
CA THR A 45 -2.54 4.12 14.65
C THR A 45 -2.03 4.44 16.06
N THR A 46 -0.75 4.74 16.21
CA THR A 46 -0.14 5.20 17.45
C THR A 46 -0.11 6.74 17.61
N ALA A 47 -0.75 7.47 16.69
CA ALA A 47 -0.67 8.93 16.57
C ALA A 47 -0.97 9.68 17.89
N VAL A 48 -1.94 9.20 18.68
CA VAL A 48 -2.29 9.80 19.98
C VAL A 48 -1.12 9.73 20.96
N TRP A 49 -0.52 8.56 21.09
CA TRP A 49 0.64 8.32 21.98
C TRP A 49 1.89 8.98 21.42
N MET A 50 2.08 8.97 20.09
CA MET A 50 3.19 9.68 19.45
C MET A 50 3.13 11.17 19.73
N ARG A 51 1.95 11.79 19.65
CA ARG A 51 1.74 13.19 20.00
C ARG A 51 2.10 13.48 21.47
N ALA A 52 1.69 12.61 22.39
CA ALA A 52 1.98 12.76 23.79
C ALA A 52 3.48 12.57 24.12
N ASP A 53 4.06 11.44 23.72
CA ASP A 53 5.42 11.05 24.12
C ASP A 53 6.50 11.90 23.42
N TYR A 54 6.29 12.30 22.18
CA TYR A 54 7.20 13.18 21.42
C TYR A 54 6.84 14.67 21.58
N ARG A 55 5.81 15.02 22.37
CA ARG A 55 5.35 16.39 22.62
C ARG A 55 5.04 17.15 21.32
N LEU A 56 4.33 16.51 20.40
CA LEU A 56 3.98 17.06 19.10
C LEU A 56 2.57 17.67 19.12
N ASP A 57 2.41 18.79 18.44
CA ASP A 57 1.09 19.25 18.03
C ASP A 57 0.60 18.48 16.76
N ASN A 58 -0.61 18.78 16.30
CA ASN A 58 -1.15 18.11 15.13
C ASN A 58 -0.37 18.43 13.83
N GLY A 59 0.21 19.63 13.72
CA GLY A 59 1.03 20.05 12.59
C GLY A 59 2.33 19.24 12.52
N ALA A 60 3.05 19.17 13.63
CA ALA A 60 4.27 18.38 13.76
C ALA A 60 4.01 16.88 13.56
N LEU A 61 2.90 16.35 14.09
CA LEU A 61 2.46 14.98 13.84
C LEU A 61 2.23 14.71 12.33
N GLY A 62 1.58 15.65 11.64
CA GLY A 62 1.36 15.56 10.19
C GLY A 62 2.68 15.49 9.40
N VAL A 63 3.68 16.29 9.78
CA VAL A 63 5.02 16.27 9.18
C VAL A 63 5.68 14.91 9.41
N VAL A 64 5.65 14.39 10.62
CA VAL A 64 6.26 13.10 10.99
C VAL A 64 5.61 11.95 10.20
N LEU A 65 4.29 11.88 10.16
CA LEU A 65 3.57 10.81 9.45
C LEU A 65 3.71 10.94 7.94
N GLY A 66 3.69 12.17 7.41
CA GLY A 66 3.87 12.43 5.98
C GLY A 66 5.27 12.10 5.47
N ALA A 67 6.29 12.29 6.30
CA ALA A 67 7.68 12.04 5.92
C ALA A 67 7.92 10.62 5.42
N LEU A 68 7.29 9.61 6.04
CA LEU A 68 7.35 8.22 5.57
C LEU A 68 6.78 8.08 4.16
N GLY A 69 5.62 8.69 3.90
CA GLY A 69 4.98 8.67 2.57
C GLY A 69 5.86 9.32 1.49
N LEU A 70 6.51 10.45 1.82
CA LEU A 70 7.45 11.12 0.90
C LEU A 70 8.65 10.22 0.59
N GLY A 71 9.21 9.55 1.59
CA GLY A 71 10.30 8.61 1.40
C GLY A 71 9.95 7.50 0.41
N VAL A 72 8.78 6.88 0.56
CA VAL A 72 8.31 5.85 -0.37
C VAL A 72 8.09 6.43 -1.77
N ALA A 73 7.42 7.57 -1.89
CA ALA A 73 7.12 8.20 -3.18
C ALA A 73 8.39 8.46 -4.01
N LEU A 74 9.45 8.94 -3.36
CA LEU A 74 10.73 9.24 -4.02
C LEU A 74 11.54 7.98 -4.36
N SER A 75 11.31 6.88 -3.66
CA SER A 75 12.11 5.66 -3.80
C SER A 75 11.51 4.58 -4.70
N GLU A 76 10.21 4.64 -5.02
CA GLU A 76 9.53 3.62 -5.87
C GLU A 76 10.23 3.42 -7.21
N LEU A 77 10.56 4.51 -7.92
CA LEU A 77 11.24 4.44 -9.21
C LEU A 77 12.69 3.95 -9.08
N PRO A 78 13.55 4.50 -8.21
CA PRO A 78 14.89 3.98 -7.96
C PRO A 78 14.94 2.48 -7.62
N TRP A 79 14.05 2.02 -6.73
CA TRP A 79 13.96 0.60 -6.40
C TRP A 79 13.45 -0.26 -7.55
N GLY A 80 12.54 0.27 -8.39
CA GLY A 80 12.12 -0.39 -9.62
C GLY A 80 13.31 -0.64 -10.56
N ILE A 81 14.12 0.39 -10.81
CA ILE A 81 15.35 0.31 -11.63
C ILE A 81 16.35 -0.65 -11.01
N ALA A 82 16.56 -0.59 -9.70
CA ALA A 82 17.47 -1.51 -9.00
C ALA A 82 17.00 -2.96 -9.14
N ALA A 83 15.70 -3.21 -9.07
CA ALA A 83 15.15 -4.53 -9.23
C ALA A 83 15.27 -5.05 -10.67
N ASP A 84 15.21 -4.19 -11.70
CA ASP A 84 15.48 -4.57 -13.09
C ASP A 84 16.95 -4.94 -13.30
N ARG A 85 17.86 -4.22 -12.65
CA ARG A 85 19.29 -4.42 -12.82
C ARG A 85 19.86 -5.56 -11.97
N PHE A 86 19.42 -5.67 -10.71
CA PHE A 86 20.01 -6.59 -9.72
C PHE A 86 19.12 -7.80 -9.38
N GLY A 87 17.90 -7.84 -9.94
CA GLY A 87 16.91 -8.89 -9.68
C GLY A 87 16.08 -8.66 -8.42
N ASP A 88 14.91 -9.31 -8.40
CA ASP A 88 13.89 -9.12 -7.36
C ASP A 88 14.37 -9.53 -5.97
N ARG A 89 15.10 -10.65 -5.90
CA ARG A 89 15.57 -11.21 -4.62
C ARG A 89 16.55 -10.26 -3.91
N ARG A 90 17.56 -9.77 -4.61
CA ARG A 90 18.59 -8.88 -4.02
C ARG A 90 17.96 -7.57 -3.58
N THR A 91 17.14 -6.99 -4.44
CA THR A 91 16.48 -5.70 -4.19
C THR A 91 15.53 -5.79 -3.00
N LEU A 92 14.70 -6.83 -2.93
CA LEU A 92 13.78 -7.01 -1.81
C LEU A 92 14.50 -7.29 -0.49
N LEU A 93 15.55 -8.13 -0.52
CA LEU A 93 16.35 -8.42 0.68
C LEU A 93 17.08 -7.20 1.20
N SER A 94 17.78 -6.45 0.33
CA SER A 94 18.52 -5.26 0.75
C SER A 94 17.56 -4.22 1.37
N GLY A 95 16.42 -3.99 0.75
CA GLY A 95 15.42 -3.06 1.28
C GLY A 95 14.82 -3.50 2.62
N LEU A 96 14.44 -4.79 2.77
CA LEU A 96 13.89 -5.31 4.02
C LEU A 96 14.91 -5.28 5.16
N VAL A 97 16.16 -5.69 4.90
CA VAL A 97 17.25 -5.66 5.90
C VAL A 97 17.55 -4.23 6.31
N ALA A 98 17.67 -3.31 5.35
CA ALA A 98 17.91 -1.91 5.64
C ALA A 98 16.75 -1.26 6.39
N THR A 99 15.49 -1.58 6.04
CA THR A 99 14.30 -1.12 6.77
C THR A 99 14.28 -1.67 8.20
N ALA A 100 14.58 -2.96 8.39
CA ALA A 100 14.67 -3.55 9.72
C ALA A 100 15.78 -2.89 10.57
N ALA A 101 16.96 -2.66 9.98
CA ALA A 101 18.06 -1.98 10.65
C ALA A 101 17.72 -0.54 11.03
N MET A 102 17.06 0.21 10.14
CA MET A 102 16.63 1.57 10.43
C MET A 102 15.57 1.62 11.54
N LEU A 103 14.61 0.72 11.53
CA LEU A 103 13.60 0.60 12.59
C LEU A 103 14.24 0.19 13.92
N ALA A 104 15.23 -0.73 13.91
CA ALA A 104 16.01 -1.06 15.09
C ALA A 104 16.79 0.14 15.61
N LEU A 105 17.45 0.90 14.73
CA LEU A 105 18.11 2.16 15.10
C LEU A 105 17.13 3.14 15.74
N MET A 106 15.91 3.25 15.20
CA MET A 106 14.87 4.11 15.80
C MET A 106 14.49 3.64 17.19
N ALA A 107 14.42 2.34 17.45
CA ALA A 107 14.12 1.80 18.78
C ALA A 107 15.17 2.21 19.82
N PHE A 108 16.46 2.29 19.46
CA PHE A 108 17.54 2.62 20.36
C PHE A 108 17.85 4.12 20.46
N ALA A 109 17.73 4.87 19.35
CA ALA A 109 18.25 6.23 19.24
C ALA A 109 17.19 7.33 19.01
N ILE A 110 15.97 6.93 18.61
CA ILE A 110 14.89 7.87 18.24
C ILE A 110 13.66 7.70 19.14
N ALA A 111 13.53 6.60 19.86
CA ALA A 111 12.45 6.45 20.83
C ALA A 111 12.62 7.47 21.97
N PRO A 112 11.52 8.12 22.41
CA PRO A 112 11.58 9.05 23.53
C PRO A 112 11.89 8.30 24.83
N SER A 113 12.63 8.95 25.71
CA SER A 113 12.97 8.42 27.03
C SER A 113 12.63 9.46 28.11
N ALA A 114 12.69 9.04 29.37
CA ALA A 114 12.48 9.97 30.49
C ALA A 114 13.50 11.13 30.52
N GLN A 115 14.70 10.90 29.95
CA GLN A 115 15.80 11.87 29.93
C GLN A 115 15.80 12.78 28.70
N ALA A 116 15.27 12.29 27.55
CA ALA A 116 15.35 13.01 26.30
C ALA A 116 14.19 12.71 25.36
N VAL A 117 13.61 13.77 24.79
CA VAL A 117 12.65 13.68 23.69
C VAL A 117 13.35 14.12 22.40
N PRO A 118 13.43 13.26 21.38
CA PRO A 118 14.07 13.61 20.12
C PRO A 118 13.38 14.79 19.42
N PRO A 119 14.14 15.70 18.78
CA PRO A 119 13.55 16.80 18.04
C PRO A 119 12.74 16.29 16.83
N LEU A 120 11.67 17.03 16.48
CA LEU A 120 10.76 16.75 15.37
C LEU A 120 11.49 16.30 14.09
N MET A 121 12.48 17.06 13.66
CA MET A 121 13.18 16.79 12.40
C MET A 121 13.95 15.47 12.41
N ARG A 122 14.43 15.02 13.57
CA ARG A 122 15.10 13.73 13.70
C ARG A 122 14.12 12.58 13.53
N VAL A 123 12.93 12.68 14.11
CA VAL A 123 11.87 11.68 13.97
C VAL A 123 11.34 11.63 12.53
N ALA A 124 11.08 12.80 11.94
CA ALA A 124 10.62 12.93 10.56
C ALA A 124 11.66 12.38 9.56
N ALA A 125 12.95 12.74 9.74
CA ALA A 125 14.03 12.21 8.89
C ALA A 125 14.19 10.70 9.03
N ALA A 126 14.05 10.15 10.23
CA ALA A 126 14.11 8.71 10.46
C ALA A 126 12.96 7.98 9.74
N LEU A 127 11.72 8.46 9.85
CA LEU A 127 10.57 7.89 9.16
C LEU A 127 10.66 8.08 7.64
N PHE A 128 11.21 9.20 7.16
CA PHE A 128 11.50 9.41 5.75
C PHE A 128 12.47 8.35 5.23
N VAL A 129 13.54 8.03 5.97
CA VAL A 129 14.49 6.97 5.61
C VAL A 129 13.82 5.60 5.64
N VAL A 130 12.97 5.30 6.64
CA VAL A 130 12.16 4.07 6.65
C VAL A 130 11.32 3.97 5.37
N GLY A 131 10.70 5.07 4.95
CA GLY A 131 9.94 5.13 3.69
C GLY A 131 10.81 4.90 2.46
N LEU A 132 11.98 5.55 2.38
CA LEU A 132 12.95 5.36 1.28
C LEU A 132 13.37 3.90 1.13
N LEU A 133 13.63 3.21 2.22
CA LEU A 133 14.08 1.81 2.22
C LEU A 133 12.93 0.86 1.93
N GLY A 134 11.74 1.15 2.48
CA GLY A 134 10.53 0.33 2.33
C GLY A 134 9.90 0.35 0.94
N GLY A 135 10.16 1.38 0.13
CA GLY A 135 9.71 1.44 -1.27
C GLY A 135 10.20 0.27 -2.14
N SER A 136 11.29 -0.42 -1.72
CA SER A 136 11.77 -1.64 -2.36
C SER A 136 10.74 -2.77 -2.43
N VAL A 137 9.76 -2.78 -1.51
CA VAL A 137 8.88 -3.92 -1.28
C VAL A 137 7.83 -4.08 -2.38
N ASN A 138 7.19 -2.97 -2.80
CA ASN A 138 6.05 -3.04 -3.70
C ASN A 138 6.40 -3.57 -5.09
N GLY A 139 7.37 -2.94 -5.75
CA GLY A 139 7.80 -3.31 -7.10
C GLY A 139 8.39 -4.71 -7.16
N SER A 140 9.38 -4.99 -6.30
CA SER A 140 10.12 -6.26 -6.32
C SER A 140 9.25 -7.47 -5.98
N SER A 141 8.40 -7.38 -4.93
CA SER A 141 7.52 -8.50 -4.57
C SER A 141 6.43 -8.77 -5.62
N GLY A 142 5.90 -7.70 -6.25
CA GLY A 142 4.92 -7.83 -7.33
C GLY A 142 5.50 -8.52 -8.56
N ARG A 143 6.67 -8.09 -8.98
CA ARG A 143 7.36 -8.66 -10.14
C ARG A 143 7.80 -10.11 -9.90
N ALA A 144 8.29 -10.44 -8.70
CA ALA A 144 8.61 -11.82 -8.33
C ALA A 144 7.39 -12.75 -8.46
N VAL A 145 6.23 -12.33 -7.97
CA VAL A 145 4.97 -13.09 -8.13
C VAL A 145 4.61 -13.26 -9.60
N MET A 146 4.68 -12.20 -10.40
CA MET A 146 4.35 -12.26 -11.84
C MET A 146 5.26 -13.20 -12.62
N ARG A 147 6.54 -13.35 -12.23
CA ARG A 147 7.50 -14.27 -12.89
C ARG A 147 7.28 -15.74 -12.53
N TRP A 148 6.76 -16.04 -11.34
CA TRP A 148 6.54 -17.41 -10.86
C TRP A 148 5.18 -17.99 -11.24
N PHE A 149 4.17 -17.15 -11.49
CA PHE A 149 2.81 -17.60 -11.82
C PHE A 149 2.52 -17.47 -13.33
N GLY A 150 1.89 -18.48 -13.90
CA GLY A 150 1.41 -18.46 -15.28
C GLY A 150 0.25 -17.47 -15.48
N GLU A 151 -0.03 -17.10 -16.73
CA GLU A 151 -1.04 -16.07 -17.06
C GLU A 151 -2.42 -16.33 -16.46
N ARG A 152 -2.85 -17.60 -16.41
CA ARG A 152 -4.15 -18.00 -15.85
C ARG A 152 -4.26 -17.85 -14.33
N GLU A 153 -3.14 -17.82 -13.62
CA GLU A 153 -3.09 -17.78 -12.14
C GLU A 153 -2.57 -16.45 -11.58
N ARG A 154 -2.02 -15.59 -12.42
CA ARG A 154 -1.46 -14.29 -12.03
C ARG A 154 -2.47 -13.40 -11.33
N GLY A 155 -3.73 -13.38 -11.81
CA GLY A 155 -4.80 -12.59 -11.22
C GLY A 155 -5.05 -12.97 -9.76
N LEU A 156 -5.19 -14.27 -9.48
CA LEU A 156 -5.37 -14.78 -8.13
C LEU A 156 -4.16 -14.47 -7.24
N ALA A 157 -2.95 -14.75 -7.72
CA ALA A 157 -1.72 -14.53 -6.96
C ALA A 157 -1.54 -13.05 -6.60
N MET A 158 -1.80 -12.13 -7.54
CA MET A 158 -1.74 -10.69 -7.29
C MET A 158 -2.85 -10.22 -6.35
N SER A 159 -4.05 -10.78 -6.43
CA SER A 159 -5.13 -10.48 -5.48
C SER A 159 -4.76 -10.89 -4.05
N ILE A 160 -4.21 -12.10 -3.87
CA ILE A 160 -3.70 -12.56 -2.57
C ILE A 160 -2.59 -11.62 -2.07
N ARG A 161 -1.63 -11.25 -2.94
CA ARG A 161 -0.57 -10.32 -2.55
C ARG A 161 -1.13 -8.96 -2.10
N GLN A 162 -2.15 -8.43 -2.76
CA GLN A 162 -2.74 -7.13 -2.42
C GLN A 162 -3.48 -7.12 -1.08
N THR A 163 -3.87 -8.26 -0.55
CA THR A 163 -4.42 -8.34 0.81
C THR A 163 -3.38 -8.10 1.90
N ALA A 164 -2.08 -8.21 1.57
CA ALA A 164 -0.99 -7.98 2.52
C ALA A 164 -0.96 -6.55 3.07
N VAL A 165 -1.40 -5.57 2.27
CA VAL A 165 -1.43 -4.15 2.70
C VAL A 165 -2.42 -3.93 3.86
N PRO A 166 -3.73 -4.23 3.72
CA PRO A 166 -4.64 -4.11 4.84
C PRO A 166 -4.35 -5.11 5.98
N LEU A 167 -3.78 -6.28 5.67
CA LEU A 167 -3.35 -7.22 6.71
C LEU A 167 -2.25 -6.60 7.59
N GLY A 168 -1.22 -5.98 6.99
CA GLY A 168 -0.18 -5.29 7.74
C GLY A 168 -0.72 -4.12 8.57
N GLY A 169 -1.60 -3.30 7.97
CA GLY A 169 -2.30 -2.23 8.70
C GLY A 169 -3.13 -2.76 9.86
N GLY A 170 -3.83 -3.88 9.70
CA GLY A 170 -4.60 -4.54 10.76
C GLY A 170 -3.72 -5.08 11.89
N VAL A 171 -2.61 -5.74 11.56
CA VAL A 171 -1.60 -6.19 12.53
C VAL A 171 -1.03 -5.00 13.30
N GLY A 172 -0.67 -3.92 12.58
CA GLY A 172 -0.22 -2.67 13.20
C GLY A 172 -1.25 -2.08 14.16
N ALA A 173 -2.51 -1.96 13.71
CA ALA A 173 -3.60 -1.42 14.54
C ALA A 173 -3.92 -2.28 15.78
N ALA A 174 -3.71 -3.59 15.70
CA ALA A 174 -3.93 -4.50 16.82
C ALA A 174 -2.80 -4.44 17.86
N LEU A 175 -1.55 -4.30 17.42
CA LEU A 175 -0.38 -4.44 18.29
C LEU A 175 0.24 -3.10 18.71
N LEU A 176 0.40 -2.16 17.77
CA LEU A 176 1.24 -0.98 18.01
C LEU A 176 0.66 0.00 19.01
N PRO A 177 -0.67 0.28 19.05
CA PRO A 177 -1.24 1.15 20.08
C PRO A 177 -1.02 0.62 21.50
N SER A 178 -1.15 -0.71 21.69
CA SER A 178 -0.88 -1.35 22.99
C SER A 178 0.60 -1.26 23.37
N LEU A 179 1.51 -1.50 22.41
CA LEU A 179 2.94 -1.35 22.66
C LEU A 179 3.29 0.11 23.00
N ALA A 180 2.75 1.09 22.25
CA ALA A 180 2.99 2.49 22.49
C ALA A 180 2.50 2.93 23.89
N SER A 181 1.30 2.48 24.29
CA SER A 181 0.69 2.90 25.55
C SER A 181 1.29 2.28 26.80
N HIS A 182 1.79 1.03 26.73
CA HIS A 182 2.26 0.28 27.92
C HIS A 182 3.78 0.13 27.99
N VAL A 183 4.46 0.11 26.83
CA VAL A 183 5.90 -0.20 26.77
C VAL A 183 6.69 0.96 26.17
N GLY A 184 6.07 1.76 25.30
CA GLY A 184 6.68 2.91 24.65
C GLY A 184 7.15 2.64 23.22
N PHE A 185 7.67 3.70 22.56
CA PHE A 185 8.01 3.66 21.14
C PHE A 185 9.23 2.80 20.79
N ALA A 186 10.12 2.52 21.74
CA ALA A 186 11.18 1.54 21.52
C ALA A 186 10.62 0.15 21.16
N ALA A 187 9.58 -0.29 21.86
CA ALA A 187 8.90 -1.56 21.56
C ALA A 187 8.14 -1.50 20.24
N VAL A 188 7.52 -0.37 19.89
CA VAL A 188 6.84 -0.18 18.59
C VAL A 188 7.81 -0.38 17.43
N TYR A 189 8.93 0.35 17.44
CA TYR A 189 9.93 0.24 16.38
C TYR A 189 10.64 -1.11 16.39
N GLY A 190 10.91 -1.68 17.56
CA GLY A 190 11.50 -3.01 17.72
C GLY A 190 10.61 -4.11 17.13
N ALA A 191 9.30 -4.08 17.39
CA ALA A 191 8.34 -5.02 16.84
C ALA A 191 8.27 -4.93 15.30
N LEU A 192 8.26 -3.71 14.74
CA LEU A 192 8.30 -3.49 13.31
C LEU A 192 9.61 -3.94 12.67
N ALA A 193 10.75 -3.70 13.34
CA ALA A 193 12.05 -4.20 12.93
C ALA A 193 12.07 -5.73 12.87
N LEU A 194 11.52 -6.39 13.88
CA LEU A 194 11.40 -7.85 13.93
C LEU A 194 10.53 -8.39 12.78
N LEU A 195 9.38 -7.77 12.50
CA LEU A 195 8.52 -8.16 11.38
C LEU A 195 9.25 -8.05 10.03
N CYS A 196 10.00 -6.96 9.81
CA CYS A 196 10.81 -6.79 8.60
C CYS A 196 11.98 -7.80 8.54
N ALA A 197 12.65 -8.08 9.67
CA ALA A 197 13.72 -9.07 9.73
C ALA A 197 13.22 -10.49 9.45
N VAL A 198 12.09 -10.89 10.02
CA VAL A 198 11.44 -12.18 9.73
C VAL A 198 11.08 -12.26 8.24
N SER A 199 10.51 -11.20 7.67
CA SER A 199 10.19 -11.14 6.23
C SER A 199 11.45 -11.21 5.36
N ALA A 200 12.57 -10.62 5.78
CA ALA A 200 13.85 -10.75 5.10
C ALA A 200 14.36 -12.21 5.12
N VAL A 201 14.26 -12.91 6.26
CA VAL A 201 14.62 -14.34 6.38
C VAL A 201 13.75 -15.20 5.48
N LEU A 202 12.42 -14.96 5.46
CA LEU A 202 11.50 -15.69 4.56
C LEU A 202 11.83 -15.43 3.09
N THR A 203 12.13 -14.17 2.74
CA THR A 203 12.56 -13.78 1.40
C THR A 203 13.86 -14.47 1.02
N TRP A 204 14.85 -14.48 1.91
CA TRP A 204 16.11 -15.16 1.69
C TRP A 204 15.95 -16.67 1.47
N ARG A 205 15.08 -17.33 2.22
CA ARG A 205 14.82 -18.78 2.11
C ARG A 205 13.97 -19.16 0.91
N TRP A 206 12.97 -18.35 0.55
CA TRP A 206 11.93 -18.76 -0.39
C TRP A 206 11.96 -18.02 -1.73
N LEU A 207 12.45 -16.77 -1.77
CA LEU A 207 12.51 -16.04 -3.02
C LEU A 207 13.78 -16.39 -3.79
N HIS A 208 13.60 -17.12 -4.89
CA HIS A 208 14.66 -17.48 -5.81
C HIS A 208 14.28 -17.05 -7.22
N GLU A 209 15.26 -16.95 -8.10
CA GLU A 209 15.01 -16.76 -9.52
C GLU A 209 14.19 -17.96 -10.05
N PRO A 210 13.15 -17.74 -10.85
CA PRO A 210 12.45 -18.82 -11.50
C PRO A 210 13.44 -19.61 -12.39
N PRO A 211 13.26 -20.94 -12.53
CA PRO A 211 14.05 -21.70 -13.51
C PRO A 211 13.84 -21.03 -14.87
N GLU A 212 14.94 -20.85 -15.62
CA GLU A 212 14.84 -20.43 -17.00
C GLU A 212 13.90 -21.43 -17.70
N ARG A 213 12.69 -20.97 -18.01
CA ARG A 213 11.87 -21.68 -18.96
C ARG A 213 12.62 -21.52 -20.28
N ASP A 214 13.03 -22.62 -20.89
CA ASP A 214 13.39 -22.65 -22.29
C ASP A 214 12.22 -21.99 -23.05
N ALA A 215 12.30 -20.69 -23.21
CA ALA A 215 11.39 -19.98 -24.08
C ALA A 215 11.74 -20.48 -25.47
N PRO A 216 10.79 -21.07 -26.22
CA PRO A 216 11.07 -21.44 -27.58
C PRO A 216 11.57 -20.18 -28.27
N VAL A 217 12.82 -20.21 -28.74
CA VAL A 217 13.48 -19.12 -29.48
C VAL A 217 12.64 -18.69 -30.68
N ALA A 218 11.71 -19.54 -31.13
CA ALA A 218 10.73 -19.26 -32.17
C ALA A 218 9.65 -18.23 -31.81
N ALA A 219 9.41 -17.90 -30.51
CA ALA A 219 8.33 -16.96 -30.16
C ALA A 219 8.74 -15.49 -30.28
N HIS A 220 10.04 -15.21 -30.43
CA HIS A 220 10.55 -13.83 -30.57
C HIS A 220 10.80 -13.40 -32.03
N ALA A 221 10.81 -14.34 -32.98
CA ALA A 221 11.14 -14.06 -34.39
C ALA A 221 9.97 -13.56 -35.24
N GLY A 222 8.75 -13.48 -34.70
CA GLY A 222 7.57 -13.17 -35.53
C GLY A 222 6.63 -12.10 -34.99
N ARG A 223 6.82 -11.59 -33.77
CA ARG A 223 6.00 -10.49 -33.26
C ARG A 223 6.74 -9.19 -33.47
N GLN A 224 6.56 -8.60 -34.66
CA GLN A 224 6.90 -7.19 -34.85
C GLN A 224 6.30 -6.39 -33.69
N PRO A 225 7.06 -5.46 -33.07
CA PRO A 225 6.47 -4.52 -32.14
C PRO A 225 5.30 -3.86 -32.85
N ALA A 226 4.11 -3.93 -32.25
CA ALA A 226 2.98 -3.19 -32.81
C ALA A 226 3.45 -1.73 -33.00
N PRO A 227 3.26 -1.15 -34.20
CA PRO A 227 3.80 0.18 -34.49
C PRO A 227 3.22 1.17 -33.48
N HIS A 228 4.11 1.76 -32.68
CA HIS A 228 3.83 2.92 -31.80
C HIS A 228 2.80 2.73 -30.68
N ALA A 229 2.93 1.72 -29.84
CA ALA A 229 2.33 1.82 -28.51
C ALA A 229 3.00 3.01 -27.77
N ARG A 230 2.29 4.13 -27.68
CA ARG A 230 2.77 5.32 -26.96
C ARG A 230 3.16 4.92 -25.56
N SER A 231 4.31 5.41 -25.08
CA SER A 231 4.73 5.21 -23.68
C SER A 231 3.57 5.57 -22.73
N PRO A 232 3.32 4.83 -21.62
CA PRO A 232 2.35 5.22 -20.61
C PRO A 232 2.52 6.65 -20.13
N LEU A 233 3.76 7.14 -20.08
CA LEU A 233 4.11 8.53 -19.72
C LEU A 233 3.55 9.56 -20.72
N ALA A 234 3.34 9.18 -21.99
CA ALA A 234 2.77 10.05 -23.02
C ALA A 234 1.27 9.80 -23.26
N SER A 235 0.64 8.89 -22.49
CA SER A 235 -0.76 8.50 -22.66
C SER A 235 -1.69 9.27 -21.72
N GLY A 236 -2.48 10.20 -22.24
CA GLY A 236 -3.48 10.96 -21.47
C GLY A 236 -4.50 10.05 -20.75
N PRO A 237 -5.06 9.00 -21.38
CA PRO A 237 -5.95 8.05 -20.72
C PRO A 237 -5.30 7.34 -19.52
N VAL A 238 -4.01 6.98 -19.60
CA VAL A 238 -3.25 6.39 -18.49
C VAL A 238 -3.11 7.39 -17.35
N TRP A 239 -2.70 8.63 -17.64
CA TRP A 239 -2.57 9.68 -16.64
C TRP A 239 -3.89 9.98 -15.92
N ARG A 240 -5.02 9.96 -16.64
CA ARG A 240 -6.32 10.15 -15.99
C ARG A 240 -6.59 9.11 -14.91
N ILE A 241 -6.34 7.83 -15.18
CA ILE A 241 -6.52 6.77 -14.16
C ILE A 241 -5.48 6.89 -13.07
N VAL A 242 -4.23 7.16 -13.39
CA VAL A 242 -3.13 7.36 -12.43
C VAL A 242 -3.46 8.48 -11.44
N LEU A 243 -3.86 9.64 -11.93
CA LEU A 243 -4.27 10.78 -11.09
C LEU A 243 -5.53 10.47 -10.30
N GLY A 244 -6.50 9.75 -10.90
CA GLY A 244 -7.70 9.30 -10.21
C GLY A 244 -7.37 8.37 -9.04
N ILE A 245 -6.45 7.42 -9.22
CA ILE A 245 -5.94 6.53 -8.18
C ILE A 245 -5.25 7.34 -7.06
N GLY A 246 -4.30 8.20 -7.42
CA GLY A 246 -3.54 9.01 -6.47
C GLY A 246 -4.45 9.92 -5.63
N LEU A 247 -5.36 10.63 -6.27
CA LEU A 247 -6.28 11.55 -5.61
C LEU A 247 -7.30 10.83 -4.72
N LEU A 248 -7.81 9.65 -5.16
CA LEU A 248 -8.76 8.85 -4.36
C LEU A 248 -8.08 8.18 -3.15
N CYS A 249 -6.75 8.08 -3.14
CA CYS A 249 -6.01 7.65 -1.96
C CYS A 249 -5.95 8.72 -0.86
N ALA A 250 -6.10 10.01 -1.18
CA ALA A 250 -6.05 11.07 -0.17
C ALA A 250 -7.14 10.92 0.92
N PRO A 251 -8.44 10.69 0.60
CA PRO A 251 -9.47 10.35 1.59
C PRO A 251 -9.11 9.12 2.43
N GLN A 252 -8.55 8.08 1.82
CA GLN A 252 -8.14 6.89 2.54
C GLN A 252 -7.01 7.19 3.52
N PHE A 253 -5.99 7.95 3.12
CA PHE A 253 -4.90 8.32 4.00
C PHE A 253 -5.33 9.29 5.09
N ALA A 254 -6.32 10.16 4.85
CA ALA A 254 -6.91 10.97 5.90
C ALA A 254 -7.47 10.10 7.04
N VAL A 255 -8.20 9.03 6.70
CA VAL A 255 -8.68 8.05 7.69
C VAL A 255 -7.53 7.30 8.33
N LEU A 256 -6.60 6.75 7.56
CA LEU A 256 -5.52 5.91 8.08
C LEU A 256 -4.55 6.67 9.00
N THR A 257 -4.36 7.98 8.79
CA THR A 257 -3.40 8.78 9.56
C THR A 257 -4.02 9.53 10.73
N PHE A 258 -5.26 9.99 10.61
CA PHE A 258 -5.89 10.85 11.61
C PHE A 258 -7.17 10.31 12.25
N ALA A 259 -7.70 9.16 11.81
CA ALA A 259 -8.86 8.57 12.47
C ALA A 259 -8.61 8.27 13.95
N THR A 260 -7.40 7.83 14.31
CA THR A 260 -7.02 7.56 15.70
C THR A 260 -7.12 8.83 16.57
N VAL A 261 -6.63 9.95 16.04
CA VAL A 261 -6.74 11.27 16.71
C VAL A 261 -8.21 11.69 16.83
N PHE A 262 -8.99 11.55 15.77
CA PHE A 262 -10.43 11.84 15.79
C PHE A 262 -11.20 10.99 16.81
N LEU A 263 -10.97 9.68 16.80
CA LEU A 263 -11.62 8.75 17.74
C LEU A 263 -11.25 9.03 19.19
N HIS A 264 -10.00 9.44 19.45
CA HIS A 264 -9.55 9.80 20.80
C HIS A 264 -10.05 11.18 21.23
N ASP A 265 -9.78 12.23 20.45
CA ASP A 265 -9.97 13.61 20.86
C ASP A 265 -11.45 14.03 20.82
N VAL A 266 -12.23 13.53 19.85
CA VAL A 266 -13.64 13.90 19.66
C VAL A 266 -14.57 12.86 20.27
N ILE A 267 -14.39 11.59 19.89
CA ILE A 267 -15.31 10.52 20.31
C ILE A 267 -14.97 9.98 21.71
N ARG A 268 -13.77 10.30 22.24
CA ARG A 268 -13.29 9.90 23.55
C ARG A 268 -13.17 8.38 23.73
N LEU A 269 -12.83 7.66 22.66
CA LEU A 269 -12.58 6.23 22.74
C LEU A 269 -11.23 5.96 23.45
N GLY A 270 -11.24 4.95 24.30
CA GLY A 270 -9.99 4.40 24.86
C GLY A 270 -9.26 3.48 23.86
N LEU A 271 -8.09 3.00 24.28
CA LEU A 271 -7.19 2.15 23.48
C LEU A 271 -7.90 1.00 22.77
N ALA A 272 -8.69 0.21 23.51
CA ALA A 272 -9.38 -0.96 22.96
C ALA A 272 -10.37 -0.58 21.85
N GLY A 273 -11.15 0.49 22.04
CA GLY A 273 -12.11 0.99 21.05
C GLY A 273 -11.42 1.48 19.77
N ILE A 274 -10.32 2.22 19.90
CA ILE A 274 -9.53 2.72 18.79
C ILE A 274 -8.93 1.55 17.99
N SER A 275 -8.27 0.61 18.67
CA SER A 275 -7.70 -0.57 18.03
C SER A 275 -8.76 -1.42 17.34
N ALA A 276 -9.91 -1.66 18.00
CA ALA A 276 -11.01 -2.41 17.41
C ALA A 276 -11.56 -1.74 16.14
N ALA A 277 -11.78 -0.43 16.17
CA ALA A 277 -12.26 0.32 15.00
C ALA A 277 -11.27 0.21 13.82
N MET A 278 -9.96 0.42 14.06
CA MET A 278 -8.94 0.37 13.02
C MET A 278 -8.72 -1.05 12.48
N VAL A 279 -8.74 -2.07 13.34
CA VAL A 279 -8.66 -3.48 12.91
C VAL A 279 -9.88 -3.86 12.06
N THR A 280 -11.09 -3.46 12.49
CA THR A 280 -12.33 -3.73 11.74
C THR A 280 -12.30 -3.06 10.37
N LEU A 281 -11.81 -1.81 10.29
CA LEU A 281 -11.61 -1.10 9.02
C LEU A 281 -10.69 -1.89 8.09
N GLN A 282 -9.54 -2.34 8.58
CA GLN A 282 -8.57 -3.07 7.76
C GLN A 282 -9.09 -4.45 7.33
N ALA A 283 -9.78 -5.16 8.21
CA ALA A 283 -10.42 -6.44 7.88
C ALA A 283 -11.51 -6.24 6.81
N GLY A 284 -12.34 -5.21 6.94
CA GLY A 284 -13.34 -4.83 5.94
C GLY A 284 -12.72 -4.44 4.61
N ALA A 285 -11.62 -3.66 4.63
CA ALA A 285 -10.87 -3.28 3.44
C ALA A 285 -10.30 -4.52 2.72
N MET A 286 -9.77 -5.49 3.45
CA MET A 286 -9.26 -6.76 2.89
C MET A 286 -10.39 -7.56 2.24
N ALA A 287 -11.52 -7.74 2.94
CA ALA A 287 -12.69 -8.45 2.42
C ALA A 287 -13.24 -7.79 1.14
N MET A 288 -13.37 -6.45 1.15
CA MET A 288 -13.87 -5.69 0.01
C MET A 288 -12.93 -5.71 -1.20
N ARG A 289 -11.61 -5.74 -1.01
CA ARG A 289 -10.66 -5.89 -2.13
C ARG A 289 -10.81 -7.24 -2.84
N VAL A 290 -11.01 -8.32 -2.08
CA VAL A 290 -11.24 -9.65 -2.66
C VAL A 290 -12.59 -9.72 -3.34
N TRP A 291 -13.64 -9.21 -2.68
CA TRP A 291 -14.99 -9.22 -3.22
C TRP A 291 -15.11 -8.39 -4.50
N SER A 292 -14.58 -7.17 -4.51
CA SER A 292 -14.67 -6.27 -5.66
C SER A 292 -13.95 -6.82 -6.89
N GLY A 293 -12.77 -7.43 -6.71
CA GLY A 293 -12.05 -8.11 -7.77
C GLY A 293 -12.90 -9.24 -8.40
N ARG A 294 -13.40 -10.16 -7.57
CA ARG A 294 -14.25 -11.27 -8.02
C ARG A 294 -15.54 -10.79 -8.68
N HIS A 295 -16.18 -9.78 -8.10
CA HIS A 295 -17.42 -9.22 -8.62
C HIS A 295 -17.23 -8.61 -10.02
N THR A 296 -16.18 -7.79 -10.19
CA THR A 296 -15.90 -7.12 -11.46
C THR A 296 -15.36 -8.05 -12.53
N ASP A 297 -14.59 -9.09 -12.16
CA ASP A 297 -14.13 -10.10 -13.10
C ASP A 297 -15.30 -10.94 -13.65
N ARG A 298 -16.27 -11.29 -12.81
CA ARG A 298 -17.47 -12.02 -13.25
C ARG A 298 -18.42 -11.20 -14.13
N ARG A 299 -18.53 -9.89 -13.88
CA ARG A 299 -19.50 -9.01 -14.56
C ARG A 299 -18.90 -8.18 -15.69
N GLY A 300 -17.58 -8.12 -15.82
CA GLY A 300 -16.91 -7.29 -16.84
C GLY A 300 -17.17 -5.78 -16.68
N ASN A 301 -17.59 -5.31 -15.50
CA ASN A 301 -18.11 -3.96 -15.29
C ASN A 301 -17.15 -3.04 -14.50
N ARG A 302 -15.83 -3.24 -14.62
CA ARG A 302 -14.80 -2.52 -13.84
C ARG A 302 -14.99 -1.01 -13.83
N ARG A 303 -15.25 -0.39 -14.98
CA ARG A 303 -15.41 1.07 -15.10
C ARG A 303 -16.67 1.58 -14.38
N ALA A 304 -17.77 0.85 -14.49
CA ALA A 304 -18.99 1.19 -13.75
C ALA A 304 -18.78 1.07 -12.25
N TYR A 305 -18.10 0.00 -11.81
CA TYR A 305 -17.74 -0.22 -10.42
C TYR A 305 -16.86 0.92 -9.86
N LEU A 306 -15.80 1.33 -10.58
CA LEU A 306 -14.92 2.43 -10.15
C LEU A 306 -15.70 3.73 -9.96
N ARG A 307 -16.54 4.11 -10.90
CA ARG A 307 -17.35 5.31 -10.78
C ARG A 307 -18.38 5.21 -9.66
N GLY A 308 -19.01 4.05 -9.50
CA GLY A 308 -19.93 3.78 -8.40
C GLY A 308 -19.25 3.83 -7.03
N SER A 309 -18.05 3.26 -6.90
CA SER A 309 -17.30 3.29 -5.64
C SER A 309 -16.88 4.71 -5.23
N VAL A 310 -16.57 5.59 -6.19
CA VAL A 310 -16.35 7.02 -5.91
C VAL A 310 -17.60 7.66 -5.31
N LEU A 311 -18.78 7.44 -5.90
CA LEU A 311 -20.03 8.02 -5.37
C LEU A 311 -20.37 7.50 -3.98
N VAL A 312 -20.14 6.21 -3.73
CA VAL A 312 -20.32 5.63 -2.39
C VAL A 312 -19.34 6.24 -1.39
N ALA A 313 -18.07 6.45 -1.77
CA ALA A 313 -17.10 7.14 -0.92
C ALA A 313 -17.54 8.58 -0.62
N VAL A 314 -17.95 9.34 -1.64
CA VAL A 314 -18.47 10.70 -1.46
C VAL A 314 -19.65 10.73 -0.49
N ALA A 315 -20.65 9.87 -0.70
CA ALA A 315 -21.84 9.80 0.15
C ALA A 315 -21.49 9.44 1.60
N SER A 316 -20.58 8.46 1.80
CA SER A 316 -20.18 8.03 3.13
C SER A 316 -19.40 9.11 3.89
N PHE A 317 -18.48 9.84 3.24
CA PHE A 317 -17.77 10.94 3.89
C PHE A 317 -18.64 12.18 4.09
N ALA A 318 -19.56 12.49 3.18
CA ALA A 318 -20.52 13.58 3.37
C ALA A 318 -21.47 13.29 4.54
N LEU A 319 -21.93 12.04 4.65
CA LEU A 319 -22.72 11.61 5.79
C LEU A 319 -21.93 11.65 7.10
N LEU A 320 -20.66 11.20 7.08
CA LEU A 320 -19.76 11.29 8.23
C LEU A 320 -19.57 12.75 8.66
N ALA A 321 -19.39 13.68 7.71
CA ALA A 321 -19.31 15.11 8.00
C ALA A 321 -20.58 15.64 8.68
N ALA A 322 -21.75 15.32 8.13
CA ALA A 322 -23.05 15.73 8.67
C ALA A 322 -23.29 15.17 10.08
N VAL A 323 -23.00 13.88 10.28
CA VAL A 323 -23.19 13.24 11.59
C VAL A 323 -22.18 13.77 12.61
N THR A 324 -20.93 14.05 12.19
CA THR A 324 -19.91 14.67 13.05
C THR A 324 -20.30 16.10 13.45
N SER A 325 -20.96 16.88 12.58
CA SER A 325 -21.43 18.23 12.92
C SER A 325 -22.58 18.22 13.92
N ALA A 326 -23.34 17.14 13.97
CA ALA A 326 -24.45 16.95 14.92
C ALA A 326 -23.99 16.38 16.28
N PHE A 327 -22.72 16.09 16.47
CA PHE A 327 -22.20 15.63 17.76
C PHE A 327 -22.26 16.81 18.80
N PRO A 328 -22.69 16.59 20.06
CA PRO A 328 -22.91 15.31 20.75
C PRO A 328 -24.34 14.73 20.69
N HIS A 329 -25.23 15.27 19.86
CA HIS A 329 -26.63 14.80 19.79
C HIS A 329 -26.78 13.42 19.11
N VAL A 330 -25.72 12.93 18.46
CA VAL A 330 -25.67 11.62 17.83
C VAL A 330 -24.86 10.65 18.69
N PRO A 331 -25.28 9.37 18.83
CA PRO A 331 -24.53 8.39 19.59
C PRO A 331 -23.10 8.20 19.05
N PRO A 332 -22.06 8.20 19.90
CA PRO A 332 -20.66 7.99 19.48
C PRO A 332 -20.46 6.74 18.62
N ALA A 333 -21.15 5.64 18.95
CA ALA A 333 -21.10 4.39 18.20
C ALA A 333 -21.52 4.55 16.73
N ALA A 334 -22.50 5.41 16.43
CA ALA A 334 -22.94 5.65 15.05
C ALA A 334 -21.82 6.33 14.23
N ILE A 335 -21.09 7.28 14.84
CA ILE A 335 -19.96 7.96 14.20
C ILE A 335 -18.82 6.95 13.94
N VAL A 336 -18.51 6.09 14.91
CA VAL A 336 -17.47 5.07 14.77
C VAL A 336 -17.81 4.09 13.65
N VAL A 337 -19.04 3.57 13.63
CA VAL A 337 -19.50 2.65 12.57
C VAL A 337 -19.43 3.32 11.20
N LEU A 338 -19.85 4.58 11.09
CA LEU A 338 -19.83 5.31 9.84
C LEU A 338 -18.39 5.62 9.37
N LEU A 339 -17.48 5.96 10.30
CA LEU A 339 -16.05 6.15 9.99
C LEU A 339 -15.43 4.86 9.45
N VAL A 340 -15.66 3.73 10.12
CA VAL A 340 -15.20 2.41 9.67
C VAL A 340 -15.79 2.09 8.31
N PHE A 341 -17.08 2.29 8.11
CA PHE A 341 -17.75 2.07 6.82
C PHE A 341 -17.16 2.94 5.71
N ALA A 342 -16.97 4.25 5.94
CA ALA A 342 -16.35 5.15 4.97
C ALA A 342 -14.92 4.72 4.61
N GLY A 343 -14.12 4.33 5.62
CA GLY A 343 -12.77 3.82 5.42
C GLY A 343 -12.73 2.52 4.60
N VAL A 344 -13.67 1.61 4.81
CA VAL A 344 -13.82 0.39 4.02
C VAL A 344 -14.22 0.72 2.58
N CYS A 345 -15.20 1.61 2.38
CA CYS A 345 -15.67 2.01 1.05
C CYS A 345 -14.55 2.64 0.22
N VAL A 346 -13.76 3.54 0.83
CA VAL A 346 -12.66 4.20 0.13
C VAL A 346 -11.46 3.27 -0.11
N SER A 347 -11.45 2.07 0.45
CA SER A 347 -10.43 1.05 0.19
C SER A 347 -10.84 0.01 -0.85
N ALA A 348 -12.12 -0.08 -1.21
CA ALA A 348 -12.69 -1.18 -1.99
C ALA A 348 -12.33 -1.19 -3.48
N TRP A 349 -11.87 -0.08 -4.02
CA TRP A 349 -11.65 0.13 -5.46
C TRP A 349 -10.24 -0.27 -5.95
N HIS A 350 -9.25 -0.43 -5.04
CA HIS A 350 -7.83 -0.57 -5.40
C HIS A 350 -7.56 -1.66 -6.43
N GLY A 351 -7.96 -2.90 -6.18
CA GLY A 351 -7.68 -4.02 -7.09
C GLY A 351 -8.27 -3.79 -8.48
N VAL A 352 -9.47 -3.22 -8.54
CA VAL A 352 -10.18 -2.96 -9.79
C VAL A 352 -9.50 -1.85 -10.60
N ALA A 353 -9.08 -0.75 -9.94
CA ALA A 353 -8.41 0.35 -10.61
C ALA A 353 -7.03 -0.03 -11.15
N TYR A 354 -6.25 -0.77 -10.36
CA TYR A 354 -4.94 -1.26 -10.81
C TYR A 354 -5.07 -2.25 -11.98
N THR A 355 -6.09 -3.11 -11.96
CA THR A 355 -6.36 -4.01 -13.09
C THR A 355 -6.78 -3.25 -14.34
N GLU A 356 -7.67 -2.24 -14.22
CA GLU A 356 -8.08 -1.40 -15.37
C GLU A 356 -6.89 -0.62 -15.93
N LEU A 357 -6.03 -0.06 -15.05
CA LEU A 357 -4.81 0.65 -15.45
C LEU A 357 -3.85 -0.27 -16.21
N ALA A 358 -3.58 -1.46 -15.68
CA ALA A 358 -2.70 -2.44 -16.32
C ALA A 358 -3.25 -2.91 -17.69
N THR A 359 -4.58 -3.10 -17.77
CA THR A 359 -5.25 -3.46 -19.03
C THR A 359 -5.13 -2.34 -20.07
N LEU A 360 -5.30 -1.08 -19.66
CA LEU A 360 -5.20 0.08 -20.54
C LEU A 360 -3.76 0.29 -21.05
N ALA A 361 -2.76 0.10 -20.18
CA ALA A 361 -1.35 0.25 -20.55
C ALA A 361 -0.83 -0.89 -21.44
N GLY A 362 -1.50 -2.03 -21.42
CA GLY A 362 -1.06 -3.24 -22.11
C GLY A 362 0.03 -4.01 -21.37
N ALA A 363 0.16 -5.30 -21.70
CA ALA A 363 1.01 -6.23 -20.95
C ALA A 363 2.49 -5.81 -20.85
N ASN A 364 3.03 -5.20 -21.90
CA ASN A 364 4.45 -4.81 -21.98
C ASN A 364 4.76 -3.52 -21.19
N GLN A 365 3.76 -2.71 -20.84
CA GLN A 365 3.92 -1.40 -20.23
C GLN A 365 3.17 -1.28 -18.88
N ALA A 366 2.54 -2.36 -18.43
CA ALA A 366 1.78 -2.39 -17.18
C ALA A 366 2.64 -2.03 -15.97
N GLY A 367 3.91 -2.48 -15.93
CA GLY A 367 4.83 -2.16 -14.83
C GLY A 367 5.08 -0.65 -14.67
N THR A 368 5.34 0.06 -15.78
CA THR A 368 5.53 1.52 -15.77
C THR A 368 4.26 2.23 -15.31
N ALA A 369 3.08 1.85 -15.82
CA ALA A 369 1.81 2.46 -15.44
C ALA A 369 1.49 2.24 -13.94
N LEU A 370 1.73 1.04 -13.43
CA LEU A 370 1.56 0.73 -12.00
C LEU A 370 2.55 1.51 -11.12
N GLY A 371 3.79 1.68 -11.55
CA GLY A 371 4.79 2.52 -10.88
C GLY A 371 4.35 3.98 -10.80
N MET A 372 3.83 4.55 -11.90
CA MET A 372 3.25 5.90 -11.92
C MET A 372 2.12 6.04 -10.89
N ALA A 373 1.22 5.05 -10.84
CA ALA A 373 0.12 5.05 -9.88
C ALA A 373 0.63 4.98 -8.44
N ASN A 374 1.59 4.12 -8.13
CA ASN A 374 2.18 4.00 -6.80
C ASN A 374 2.83 5.32 -6.35
N THR A 375 3.60 5.98 -7.23
CA THR A 375 4.17 7.30 -6.91
C THR A 375 3.09 8.29 -6.51
N CYS A 376 1.99 8.39 -7.29
CA CYS A 376 0.88 9.29 -6.96
C CYS A 376 0.16 8.89 -5.66
N VAL A 377 0.02 7.59 -5.38
CA VAL A 377 -0.54 7.07 -4.12
C VAL A 377 0.29 7.52 -2.92
N TYR A 378 1.61 7.36 -2.98
CA TYR A 378 2.48 7.73 -1.86
C TYR A 378 2.69 9.24 -1.71
N LEU A 379 2.54 10.01 -2.80
CA LEU A 379 2.37 11.46 -2.69
C LEU A 379 1.09 11.83 -1.93
N GLY A 380 0.01 11.05 -2.09
CA GLY A 380 -1.20 11.18 -1.28
C GLY A 380 -0.96 10.87 0.21
N LEU A 381 -0.16 9.84 0.51
CA LEU A 381 0.25 9.50 1.89
C LEU A 381 1.09 10.61 2.53
N PHE A 382 1.90 11.32 1.75
CA PHE A 382 2.63 12.50 2.20
C PHE A 382 1.70 13.69 2.42
N ALA A 383 0.86 14.01 1.44
CA ALA A 383 0.07 15.24 1.43
C ALA A 383 -1.11 15.23 2.41
N ALA A 384 -1.79 14.08 2.59
CA ALA A 384 -2.99 14.00 3.42
C ALA A 384 -2.73 14.38 4.89
N PRO A 385 -1.70 13.84 5.59
CA PRO A 385 -1.43 14.23 6.97
C PRO A 385 -0.93 15.67 7.13
N LEU A 386 -0.37 16.28 6.07
CA LEU A 386 0.01 17.69 6.07
C LEU A 386 -1.18 18.63 5.86
N ALA A 387 -2.20 18.19 5.13
CA ALA A 387 -3.38 19.02 4.82
C ALA A 387 -4.39 19.08 5.99
N ILE A 388 -4.47 18.06 6.82
CA ILE A 388 -5.48 17.97 7.89
C ILE A 388 -5.25 18.99 9.03
N PRO A 389 -4.03 19.15 9.58
CA PRO A 389 -3.81 20.09 10.68
C PRO A 389 -4.17 21.55 10.37
N PRO A 390 -3.82 22.14 9.22
CA PRO A 390 -4.27 23.47 8.84
C PRO A 390 -5.80 23.60 8.77
N LEU A 391 -6.49 22.56 8.27
CA LEU A 391 -7.95 22.55 8.26
C LEU A 391 -8.51 22.53 9.67
N LEU A 392 -7.90 21.79 10.60
CA LEU A 392 -8.33 21.71 11.99
C LEU A 392 -7.99 22.99 12.78
N ALA A 393 -6.96 23.74 12.39
CA ALA A 393 -6.62 25.01 13.03
C ALA A 393 -7.68 26.11 12.78
N HIS A 394 -8.40 26.04 11.65
CA HIS A 394 -9.36 27.05 11.22
C HIS A 394 -10.80 26.54 11.12
N ALA A 395 -10.99 25.21 11.24
CA ALA A 395 -12.28 24.57 11.04
C ALA A 395 -12.45 23.34 11.96
N SER A 396 -13.51 22.58 11.73
CA SER A 396 -13.86 21.39 12.50
C SER A 396 -13.55 20.09 11.76
N TRP A 397 -13.65 18.96 12.47
CA TRP A 397 -13.57 17.64 11.87
C TRP A 397 -14.62 17.38 10.80
N SER A 398 -15.81 18.00 10.92
CA SER A 398 -16.85 17.92 9.87
C SER A 398 -16.33 18.49 8.54
N VAL A 399 -15.57 19.59 8.59
CA VAL A 399 -14.96 20.18 7.39
C VAL A 399 -13.86 19.29 6.83
N VAL A 400 -13.09 18.62 7.67
CA VAL A 400 -12.10 17.62 7.21
C VAL A 400 -12.78 16.50 6.45
N TRP A 401 -13.88 15.93 6.98
CA TRP A 401 -14.63 14.87 6.29
C TRP A 401 -15.33 15.38 5.03
N LEU A 402 -15.79 16.62 5.01
CA LEU A 402 -16.35 17.24 3.80
C LEU A 402 -15.28 17.47 2.73
N ALA A 403 -14.06 17.90 3.12
CA ALA A 403 -12.93 18.03 2.21
C ALA A 403 -12.52 16.68 1.62
N THR A 404 -12.56 15.59 2.41
CA THR A 404 -12.32 14.23 1.89
C THR A 404 -13.40 13.78 0.91
N ALA A 405 -14.68 14.13 1.16
CA ALA A 405 -15.77 13.88 0.21
C ALA A 405 -15.56 14.65 -1.11
N ALA A 406 -15.19 15.93 -1.03
CA ALA A 406 -14.90 16.76 -2.20
C ALA A 406 -13.70 16.23 -3.00
N CYS A 407 -12.64 15.81 -2.31
CA CYS A 407 -11.48 15.17 -2.92
C CYS A 407 -11.86 13.87 -3.66
N ALA A 408 -12.68 13.01 -3.03
CA ALA A 408 -13.21 11.82 -3.68
C ALA A 408 -14.04 12.19 -4.93
N LEU A 409 -14.94 13.18 -4.84
CA LEU A 409 -15.77 13.62 -5.95
C LEU A 409 -14.94 14.12 -7.14
N ALA A 410 -13.84 14.84 -6.88
CA ALA A 410 -12.92 15.32 -7.92
C ALA A 410 -12.29 14.19 -8.75
N THR A 411 -12.28 12.95 -8.25
CA THR A 411 -11.80 11.79 -8.99
C THR A 411 -12.81 11.24 -10.00
N TRP A 412 -14.10 11.55 -9.85
CA TRP A 412 -15.15 10.95 -10.66
C TRP A 412 -15.01 11.19 -12.18
N PRO A 413 -14.63 12.40 -12.69
CA PRO A 413 -14.35 12.61 -14.11
C PRO A 413 -13.06 11.95 -14.59
N LEU A 414 -12.14 11.59 -13.70
CA LEU A 414 -10.87 10.97 -14.04
C LEU A 414 -11.01 9.50 -14.42
N PHE A 415 -11.97 8.80 -13.84
CA PHE A 415 -12.24 7.42 -14.21
C PHE A 415 -13.04 7.31 -15.51
N PRO A 416 -12.68 6.36 -16.40
CA PRO A 416 -13.31 6.21 -17.70
C PRO A 416 -14.78 5.86 -17.58
N ARG A 417 -15.57 6.35 -18.53
CA ARG A 417 -16.99 6.00 -18.63
C ARG A 417 -17.15 4.51 -18.97
N PRO A 418 -18.19 3.83 -18.47
CA PRO A 418 -18.54 2.50 -18.96
C PRO A 418 -18.70 2.53 -20.47
N ALA A 419 -18.22 1.49 -21.16
CA ALA A 419 -18.54 1.33 -22.58
C ALA A 419 -20.07 1.21 -22.72
N ALA A 420 -20.65 1.90 -23.69
CA ALA A 420 -22.06 1.71 -24.02
C ALA A 420 -22.27 0.22 -24.32
N GLN A 421 -23.13 -0.44 -23.57
CA GLN A 421 -23.54 -1.80 -23.90
C GLN A 421 -24.26 -1.73 -25.23
N VAL A 422 -23.64 -2.20 -26.30
CA VAL A 422 -24.35 -2.53 -27.51
C VAL A 422 -25.30 -3.67 -27.13
N ARG A 423 -26.56 -3.32 -26.86
CA ARG A 423 -27.62 -4.33 -26.73
C ARG A 423 -27.70 -5.00 -28.11
N SER A 424 -27.09 -6.17 -28.22
CA SER A 424 -27.48 -7.11 -29.30
C SER A 424 -28.95 -7.44 -29.11
N ARG A 425 -29.77 -6.87 -29.98
CA ARG A 425 -31.14 -7.27 -30.13
C ARG A 425 -31.21 -8.66 -30.82
#